data_376643544f95537fcee137a944e025fc
#
_entry.id   376643544f95537fcee137a944e025fc
#
_cell.length_a   1.000
_cell.length_b   1.000
_cell.length_c   1.000
_cell.angle_alpha   90.00
_cell.angle_beta   90.00
_cell.angle_gamma   90.00
#
_symmetry.space_group_name_H-M   'P 1'
#
loop_
_entity.id
_entity.type
_entity.pdbx_description
1 polymer ?
#
loop_
_entity_poly.entity_id
_entity_poly.type
_entity_poly.pdbx_seq_one_letter_code
_entity_poly.pdbx_strand_id
1 'polypeptide(L)'
;TYNGLVEASYLDSRDDLTRLAQALEDSDFFAGCTVGVDSFEGFTAQERKVLVQILRRADQVVVSLCTDGQDRDGTGLFALVDRTRRLLTQAAEENGVGVEPPLWLTGAPRFENENLALLESQLFSPEEPMTSPDHQGIQVFRARDVYEEAEFAAATIRDLVIRGECRYRDVSLICRDPQRYYGVLDVALAKRDIPCFVSQPIRMEAQPVARLALGAFRAAASGCATEDLLVLMKTGLLGFTAQEVSALENYAYLWKITGAGWRQEFVRHPRGFGEEFTQEDREELSRLNGLRRRLVEP
;
A
#
# COMPACT_ATOMS: atom_id res chain seq x y z
N THR A 1 2.19 29.53 -4.10
CA THR A 1 2.50 28.08 -4.14
C THR A 1 1.83 27.39 -2.96
N TYR A 2 1.53 26.07 -3.07
CA TYR A 2 0.93 25.25 -2.01
C TYR A 2 1.69 25.40 -0.68
N ASN A 3 3.01 25.30 -0.69
CA ASN A 3 3.85 25.45 0.50
C ASN A 3 3.65 26.80 1.19
N GLY A 4 3.61 27.91 0.44
CA GLY A 4 3.40 29.23 1.06
C GLY A 4 2.01 29.46 1.67
N LEU A 5 0.99 28.67 1.25
CA LEU A 5 -0.33 28.69 1.86
C LEU A 5 -0.38 27.81 3.13
N VAL A 6 0.35 26.71 3.14
CA VAL A 6 0.40 25.78 4.28
C VAL A 6 1.28 26.33 5.41
N GLU A 7 2.46 26.86 5.11
CA GLU A 7 3.41 27.42 6.09
C GLU A 7 2.81 28.53 6.98
N ALA A 8 1.81 29.26 6.47
CA ALA A 8 1.20 30.36 7.21
C ALA A 8 0.18 29.91 8.28
N SER A 9 -0.39 28.69 8.19
CA SER A 9 -1.53 28.29 9.01
C SER A 9 -1.59 26.82 9.42
N TYR A 10 -0.76 25.95 8.85
CA TYR A 10 -0.81 24.51 9.08
C TYR A 10 0.61 23.93 9.21
N LEU A 11 0.74 22.91 10.06
CA LEU A 11 1.94 22.10 10.16
C LEU A 11 1.74 20.85 9.30
N ASP A 12 2.53 20.70 8.22
CA ASP A 12 2.53 19.46 7.44
C ASP A 12 3.39 18.41 8.16
N SER A 13 2.82 17.26 8.45
CA SER A 13 3.55 16.15 9.09
C SER A 13 4.70 15.61 8.22
N ARG A 14 4.69 15.88 6.92
CA ARG A 14 5.79 15.54 6.02
C ARG A 14 7.07 16.33 6.29
N ASP A 15 6.96 17.46 6.98
CA ASP A 15 8.08 18.33 7.34
C ASP A 15 8.60 18.09 8.76
N ASP A 16 8.00 17.15 9.50
CA ASP A 16 8.38 16.87 10.90
C ASP A 16 9.86 16.52 11.05
N LEU A 17 10.41 15.67 10.17
CA LEU A 17 11.83 15.32 10.21
C LEU A 17 12.74 16.51 9.82
N THR A 18 12.29 17.39 8.94
CA THR A 18 13.04 18.61 8.61
C THR A 18 13.08 19.56 9.80
N ARG A 19 11.95 19.77 10.47
CA ARG A 19 11.86 20.58 11.69
C ARG A 19 12.64 19.97 12.84
N LEU A 20 12.59 18.64 12.98
CA LEU A 20 13.40 17.93 13.97
C LEU A 20 14.89 18.17 13.71
N ALA A 21 15.35 18.00 12.47
CA ALA A 21 16.75 18.24 12.14
C ALA A 21 17.20 19.68 12.48
N GLN A 22 16.35 20.68 12.20
CA GLN A 22 16.62 22.07 12.57
C GLN A 22 16.65 22.29 14.10
N ALA A 23 15.68 21.72 14.83
CA ALA A 23 15.63 21.82 16.27
C ALA A 23 16.84 21.16 16.97
N LEU A 24 17.42 20.15 16.34
CA LEU A 24 18.59 19.42 16.83
C LEU A 24 19.91 20.20 16.58
N GLU A 25 19.94 21.18 15.68
CA GLU A 25 21.15 21.95 15.38
C GLU A 25 21.71 22.65 16.66
N ASP A 26 20.83 23.18 17.51
CA ASP A 26 21.17 23.88 18.73
C ASP A 26 20.86 23.08 20.01
N SER A 27 20.54 21.77 19.87
CA SER A 27 20.12 20.94 21.00
C SER A 27 21.22 19.99 21.45
N ASP A 28 21.37 19.84 22.75
CA ASP A 28 22.24 18.83 23.37
C ASP A 28 21.47 17.54 23.75
N PHE A 29 20.30 17.30 23.15
CA PHE A 29 19.45 16.16 23.50
C PHE A 29 20.17 14.81 23.43
N PHE A 30 21.08 14.64 22.48
CA PHE A 30 21.86 13.40 22.30
C PHE A 30 23.23 13.42 22.98
N ALA A 31 23.60 14.49 23.68
CA ALA A 31 24.87 14.52 24.41
C ALA A 31 24.90 13.46 25.52
N GLY A 32 25.99 12.73 25.61
CA GLY A 32 26.13 11.63 26.57
C GLY A 32 25.37 10.36 26.21
N CYS A 33 24.80 10.27 24.98
CA CYS A 33 24.00 9.14 24.55
C CYS A 33 24.78 8.22 23.61
N THR A 34 24.56 6.91 23.76
CA THR A 34 24.83 5.93 22.69
C THR A 34 23.55 5.70 21.90
N VAL A 35 23.58 5.90 20.58
CA VAL A 35 22.42 5.76 19.71
C VAL A 35 22.60 4.53 18.81
N GLY A 36 21.66 3.60 18.89
CA GLY A 36 21.56 2.44 18.00
C GLY A 36 20.59 2.70 16.84
N VAL A 37 21.01 2.42 15.62
CA VAL A 37 20.19 2.48 14.41
C VAL A 37 20.16 1.11 13.77
N ASP A 38 18.99 0.49 13.72
CA ASP A 38 18.84 -0.91 13.29
C ASP A 38 17.68 -1.07 12.30
N SER A 39 17.77 -2.11 11.46
CA SER A 39 16.72 -2.50 10.50
C SER A 39 16.44 -1.49 9.37
N PHE A 40 17.43 -0.71 8.98
CA PHE A 40 17.34 0.19 7.83
C PHE A 40 18.18 -0.30 6.66
N GLU A 41 17.61 -0.28 5.45
CA GLU A 41 18.35 -0.52 4.21
C GLU A 41 18.87 0.79 3.59
N GLY A 42 18.18 1.89 3.89
CA GLY A 42 18.52 3.23 3.39
C GLY A 42 17.79 4.32 4.13
N PHE A 43 18.18 5.56 3.85
CA PHE A 43 17.62 6.74 4.50
C PHE A 43 17.18 7.77 3.47
N THR A 44 16.04 8.38 3.69
CA THR A 44 15.58 9.56 2.96
C THR A 44 16.49 10.75 3.21
N ALA A 45 16.38 11.80 2.41
CA ALA A 45 17.14 13.02 2.60
C ALA A 45 16.85 13.71 3.95
N GLN A 46 15.61 13.62 4.45
CA GLN A 46 15.21 14.18 5.73
C GLN A 46 15.77 13.36 6.91
N GLU A 47 15.66 12.04 6.85
CA GLU A 47 16.25 11.15 7.85
C GLU A 47 17.77 11.33 7.97
N ARG A 48 18.47 11.47 6.83
CA ARG A 48 19.91 11.74 6.83
C ARG A 48 20.27 13.06 7.52
N LYS A 49 19.47 14.12 7.34
CA LYS A 49 19.69 15.37 8.06
C LYS A 49 19.59 15.18 9.58
N VAL A 50 18.61 14.41 10.04
CA VAL A 50 18.47 14.06 11.46
C VAL A 50 19.68 13.24 11.93
N LEU A 51 20.07 12.20 11.17
CA LEU A 51 21.24 11.37 11.51
C LEU A 51 22.54 12.18 11.61
N VAL A 52 22.74 13.15 10.73
CA VAL A 52 23.92 14.06 10.83
C VAL A 52 23.92 14.83 12.15
N GLN A 53 22.78 15.30 12.63
CA GLN A 53 22.73 15.99 13.94
C GLN A 53 23.00 15.00 15.09
N ILE A 54 22.53 13.77 15.00
CA ILE A 54 22.83 12.70 15.96
C ILE A 54 24.34 12.39 15.96
N LEU A 55 24.94 12.19 14.79
CA LEU A 55 26.39 11.93 14.64
C LEU A 55 27.25 13.02 15.27
N ARG A 56 26.83 14.29 15.18
CA ARG A 56 27.58 15.43 15.73
C ARG A 56 27.48 15.57 17.24
N ARG A 57 26.47 15.01 17.89
CA ARG A 57 26.12 15.27 19.28
C ARG A 57 26.22 14.05 20.20
N ALA A 58 25.93 12.87 19.66
CA ALA A 58 25.98 11.64 20.43
C ALA A 58 27.44 11.22 20.74
N ASP A 59 27.66 10.58 21.87
CA ASP A 59 28.97 10.04 22.22
C ASP A 59 29.36 8.88 21.31
N GLN A 60 28.36 8.08 20.93
CA GLN A 60 28.55 6.95 20.03
C GLN A 60 27.29 6.72 19.20
N VAL A 61 27.46 6.38 17.92
CA VAL A 61 26.37 5.92 17.04
C VAL A 61 26.74 4.57 16.45
N VAL A 62 25.89 3.57 16.70
CA VAL A 62 26.05 2.23 16.19
C VAL A 62 24.98 1.97 15.14
N VAL A 63 25.38 1.66 13.91
CA VAL A 63 24.46 1.36 12.81
C VAL A 63 24.63 -0.09 12.39
N SER A 64 23.57 -0.90 12.48
CA SER A 64 23.56 -2.26 11.94
C SER A 64 23.03 -2.26 10.49
N LEU A 65 23.74 -2.96 9.62
CA LEU A 65 23.40 -3.09 8.22
C LEU A 65 23.56 -4.54 7.76
N CYS A 66 22.63 -5.04 6.94
CA CYS A 66 22.75 -6.37 6.34
C CYS A 66 23.51 -6.29 5.01
N THR A 67 24.74 -6.83 4.98
CA THR A 67 25.58 -6.87 3.77
C THR A 67 26.52 -8.09 3.83
N ASP A 68 26.98 -8.53 2.66
CA ASP A 68 28.03 -9.56 2.53
C ASP A 68 29.45 -8.98 2.64
N GLY A 69 29.57 -7.68 2.84
CA GLY A 69 30.86 -6.98 2.94
C GLY A 69 31.63 -6.84 1.63
N GLN A 70 31.07 -7.33 0.52
CA GLN A 70 31.72 -7.22 -0.80
C GLN A 70 31.22 -5.98 -1.51
N ASP A 71 32.08 -4.99 -1.63
CA ASP A 71 31.77 -3.80 -2.46
C ASP A 71 31.91 -4.16 -3.94
N ARG A 72 30.78 -4.39 -4.60
CA ARG A 72 30.71 -4.80 -6.01
C ARG A 72 30.30 -3.62 -6.90
N ASP A 73 30.96 -2.48 -6.77
CA ASP A 73 30.74 -1.29 -7.60
C ASP A 73 29.26 -0.90 -7.82
N GLY A 74 28.45 -1.06 -6.76
CA GLY A 74 27.03 -0.73 -6.79
C GLY A 74 26.15 -1.76 -7.49
N THR A 75 26.67 -2.97 -7.72
CA THR A 75 25.90 -4.11 -8.24
C THR A 75 25.74 -5.19 -7.18
N GLY A 76 24.76 -6.08 -7.36
CA GLY A 76 24.54 -7.22 -6.45
C GLY A 76 23.39 -7.01 -5.47
N LEU A 77 23.17 -8.01 -4.65
CA LEU A 77 22.03 -8.10 -3.72
C LEU A 77 22.03 -6.97 -2.69
N PHE A 78 23.19 -6.59 -2.19
CA PHE A 78 23.36 -5.59 -1.12
C PHE A 78 23.76 -4.19 -1.63
N ALA A 79 23.69 -3.94 -2.91
CA ALA A 79 24.11 -2.66 -3.52
C ALA A 79 23.49 -1.42 -2.87
N LEU A 80 22.21 -1.50 -2.46
CA LEU A 80 21.52 -0.41 -1.77
C LEU A 80 22.11 -0.17 -0.37
N VAL A 81 22.34 -1.23 0.37
CA VAL A 81 22.90 -1.17 1.73
C VAL A 81 24.35 -0.70 1.71
N ASP A 82 25.15 -1.16 0.75
CA ASP A 82 26.53 -0.70 0.58
C ASP A 82 26.60 0.79 0.21
N ARG A 83 25.66 1.25 -0.62
CA ARG A 83 25.52 2.68 -0.88
C ARG A 83 25.18 3.46 0.39
N THR A 84 24.28 2.93 1.21
CA THR A 84 23.90 3.54 2.49
C THR A 84 25.09 3.61 3.42
N ARG A 85 25.86 2.53 3.56
CA ARG A 85 27.09 2.51 4.34
C ARG A 85 28.07 3.60 3.89
N ARG A 86 28.36 3.71 2.58
CA ARG A 86 29.23 4.76 2.04
C ARG A 86 28.72 6.17 2.35
N LEU A 87 27.44 6.43 2.17
CA LEU A 87 26.84 7.73 2.47
C LEU A 87 26.92 8.10 3.95
N LEU A 88 26.75 7.14 4.87
CA LEU A 88 26.88 7.36 6.31
C LEU A 88 28.34 7.62 6.70
N THR A 89 29.28 6.84 6.17
CA THR A 89 30.73 7.04 6.39
C THR A 89 31.13 8.43 5.90
N GLN A 90 30.75 8.81 4.71
CA GLN A 90 31.03 10.14 4.16
C GLN A 90 30.42 11.25 5.05
N ALA A 91 29.16 11.08 5.47
CA ALA A 91 28.51 12.07 6.35
C ALA A 91 29.23 12.20 7.69
N ALA A 92 29.73 11.12 8.26
CA ALA A 92 30.52 11.17 9.49
C ALA A 92 31.85 11.90 9.28
N GLU A 93 32.59 11.57 8.23
CA GLU A 93 33.87 12.21 7.88
C GLU A 93 33.71 13.73 7.60
N GLU A 94 32.68 14.12 6.82
CA GLU A 94 32.38 15.52 6.53
C GLU A 94 32.04 16.34 7.80
N ASN A 95 31.59 15.67 8.85
CA ASN A 95 31.28 16.31 10.14
C ASN A 95 32.37 16.10 11.21
N GLY A 96 33.54 15.57 10.83
CA GLY A 96 34.67 15.38 11.73
C GLY A 96 34.45 14.25 12.76
N VAL A 97 33.54 13.33 12.49
CA VAL A 97 33.24 12.17 13.35
C VAL A 97 34.10 10.99 12.92
N GLY A 98 34.84 10.40 13.84
CA GLY A 98 35.65 9.22 13.61
C GLY A 98 34.78 7.99 13.30
N VAL A 99 35.16 7.22 12.29
CA VAL A 99 34.47 5.98 11.93
C VAL A 99 35.36 4.79 12.31
N GLU A 100 34.86 3.94 13.16
CA GLU A 100 35.55 2.71 13.55
C GLU A 100 35.45 1.64 12.47
N PRO A 101 36.40 0.68 12.39
CA PRO A 101 36.28 -0.48 11.52
C PRO A 101 34.98 -1.24 11.79
N PRO A 102 34.30 -1.77 10.74
CA PRO A 102 33.05 -2.48 10.91
C PRO A 102 33.25 -3.79 11.69
N LEU A 103 32.34 -4.05 12.63
CA LEU A 103 32.24 -5.35 13.31
C LEU A 103 31.41 -6.29 12.43
N TRP A 104 32.03 -7.36 11.95
CA TRP A 104 31.36 -8.38 11.18
C TRP A 104 30.73 -9.43 12.07
N LEU A 105 29.40 -9.52 12.04
CA LEU A 105 28.66 -10.59 12.69
C LEU A 105 28.55 -11.75 11.69
N THR A 106 29.32 -12.81 11.92
CA THR A 106 29.34 -13.99 11.07
C THR A 106 28.41 -15.06 11.62
N GLY A 107 27.85 -15.87 10.71
CA GLY A 107 26.91 -16.93 11.05
C GLY A 107 25.45 -16.47 11.09
N ALA A 108 24.56 -17.43 11.12
CA ALA A 108 23.13 -17.23 11.13
C ALA A 108 22.48 -17.89 12.37
N PRO A 109 22.78 -17.42 13.61
CA PRO A 109 22.32 -18.06 14.85
C PRO A 109 20.81 -18.12 15.01
N ARG A 110 20.04 -17.37 14.20
CA ARG A 110 18.58 -17.44 14.17
C ARG A 110 18.03 -18.73 13.55
N PHE A 111 18.83 -19.47 12.80
CA PHE A 111 18.42 -20.73 12.19
C PHE A 111 18.84 -21.91 13.07
N GLU A 112 17.86 -22.53 13.72
CA GLU A 112 18.07 -23.79 14.44
C GLU A 112 18.20 -24.99 13.47
N ASN A 113 17.65 -24.85 12.26
CA ASN A 113 17.67 -25.85 11.21
C ASN A 113 18.85 -25.61 10.25
N GLU A 114 19.74 -26.61 10.14
CA GLU A 114 20.95 -26.52 9.29
C GLU A 114 20.63 -26.33 7.82
N ASN A 115 19.51 -26.89 7.30
CA ASN A 115 19.10 -26.72 5.91
C ASN A 115 18.64 -25.27 5.62
N LEU A 116 18.03 -24.61 6.59
CA LEU A 116 17.67 -23.20 6.43
C LEU A 116 18.92 -22.30 6.45
N ALA A 117 19.89 -22.61 7.31
CA ALA A 117 21.16 -21.90 7.32
C ALA A 117 21.93 -22.11 6.01
N LEU A 118 21.93 -23.35 5.49
CA LEU A 118 22.54 -23.66 4.20
C LEU A 118 21.81 -22.93 3.04
N LEU A 119 20.50 -22.95 3.01
CA LEU A 119 19.72 -22.24 2.01
C LEU A 119 20.02 -20.74 2.03
N GLU A 120 20.09 -20.13 3.20
CA GLU A 120 20.42 -18.71 3.36
C GLU A 120 21.81 -18.39 2.79
N SER A 121 22.82 -19.19 3.13
CA SER A 121 24.19 -18.96 2.68
C SER A 121 24.38 -19.19 1.17
N GLN A 122 23.59 -20.07 0.56
CA GLN A 122 23.76 -20.51 -0.83
C GLN A 122 22.83 -19.85 -1.83
N LEU A 123 21.69 -19.29 -1.40
CA LEU A 123 20.61 -18.86 -2.29
C LEU A 123 21.05 -17.89 -3.38
N PHE A 124 22.00 -17.03 -3.11
CA PHE A 124 22.55 -16.05 -4.06
C PHE A 124 24.08 -16.15 -4.19
N SER A 125 24.67 -17.28 -3.74
CA SER A 125 26.11 -17.52 -3.88
C SER A 125 26.45 -17.80 -5.34
N PRO A 126 27.55 -17.25 -5.88
CA PRO A 126 28.07 -17.62 -7.19
C PRO A 126 28.85 -18.96 -7.16
N GLU A 127 29.03 -19.54 -6.01
CA GLU A 127 29.75 -20.80 -5.82
C GLU A 127 28.91 -22.01 -6.24
N GLU A 128 29.56 -23.18 -6.41
CA GLU A 128 28.83 -24.41 -6.70
C GLU A 128 27.84 -24.75 -5.58
N PRO A 129 26.59 -25.13 -5.93
CA PRO A 129 25.57 -25.40 -4.93
C PRO A 129 26.00 -26.56 -4.00
N MET A 130 25.93 -26.31 -2.72
CA MET A 130 26.09 -27.37 -1.73
C MET A 130 24.77 -28.15 -1.60
N THR A 131 24.90 -29.46 -1.42
CA THR A 131 23.76 -30.36 -1.20
C THR A 131 23.73 -30.85 0.23
N SER A 132 22.53 -30.82 0.84
CA SER A 132 22.31 -31.47 2.14
C SER A 132 21.72 -32.87 1.92
N PRO A 133 22.16 -33.88 2.68
CA PRO A 133 21.55 -35.22 2.63
C PRO A 133 20.16 -35.27 3.27
N ASP A 134 19.82 -34.30 4.08
CA ASP A 134 18.54 -34.12 4.76
C ASP A 134 17.76 -32.96 4.20
N HIS A 135 16.45 -33.10 4.09
CA HIS A 135 15.55 -32.08 3.54
C HIS A 135 14.55 -31.55 4.58
N GLN A 136 14.78 -31.83 5.86
CA GLN A 136 13.89 -31.36 6.92
C GLN A 136 13.83 -29.83 6.98
N GLY A 137 12.64 -29.31 7.25
CA GLY A 137 12.40 -27.87 7.38
C GLY A 137 12.14 -27.13 6.07
N ILE A 138 12.35 -27.78 4.90
CA ILE A 138 12.08 -27.17 3.59
C ILE A 138 11.16 -28.09 2.77
N GLN A 139 10.05 -27.53 2.29
CA GLN A 139 9.12 -28.21 1.39
C GLN A 139 8.91 -27.40 0.12
N VAL A 140 8.94 -28.07 -1.02
CA VAL A 140 8.63 -27.46 -2.31
C VAL A 140 7.36 -28.11 -2.86
N PHE A 141 6.34 -27.29 -3.06
CA PHE A 141 5.09 -27.73 -3.63
C PHE A 141 4.86 -27.03 -4.98
N ARG A 142 4.48 -27.81 -6.00
CA ARG A 142 4.11 -27.28 -7.30
C ARG A 142 2.61 -27.43 -7.53
N ALA A 143 1.92 -26.31 -7.47
CA ALA A 143 0.49 -26.23 -7.77
C ALA A 143 0.22 -26.17 -9.28
N ARG A 144 -0.97 -26.55 -9.71
CA ARG A 144 -1.45 -26.38 -11.09
C ARG A 144 -1.86 -24.95 -11.40
N ASP A 145 -2.39 -24.27 -10.39
CA ASP A 145 -2.89 -22.90 -10.49
C ASP A 145 -2.84 -22.19 -9.15
N VAL A 146 -3.18 -20.90 -9.13
CA VAL A 146 -3.17 -20.05 -7.93
C VAL A 146 -4.18 -20.49 -6.87
N TYR A 147 -5.25 -21.17 -7.27
CA TYR A 147 -6.28 -21.65 -6.34
C TYR A 147 -5.75 -22.85 -5.54
N GLU A 148 -5.14 -23.81 -6.23
CA GLU A 148 -4.52 -24.97 -5.58
C GLU A 148 -3.35 -24.53 -4.67
N GLU A 149 -2.56 -23.54 -5.10
CA GLU A 149 -1.48 -22.97 -4.30
C GLU A 149 -2.00 -22.33 -3.01
N ALA A 150 -3.05 -21.51 -3.09
CA ALA A 150 -3.66 -20.89 -1.94
C ALA A 150 -4.32 -21.89 -0.98
N GLU A 151 -5.01 -22.91 -1.53
CA GLU A 151 -5.62 -23.97 -0.73
C GLU A 151 -4.57 -24.84 -0.02
N PHE A 152 -3.46 -25.14 -0.69
CA PHE A 152 -2.33 -25.86 -0.10
C PHE A 152 -1.69 -25.05 1.04
N ALA A 153 -1.40 -23.77 0.81
CA ALA A 153 -0.84 -22.89 1.81
C ALA A 153 -1.75 -22.80 3.05
N ALA A 154 -3.05 -22.57 2.85
CA ALA A 154 -4.02 -22.50 3.93
C ALA A 154 -4.15 -23.83 4.69
N ALA A 155 -4.14 -24.97 3.99
CA ALA A 155 -4.18 -26.28 4.61
C ALA A 155 -2.93 -26.55 5.46
N THR A 156 -1.75 -26.24 4.93
CA THR A 156 -0.47 -26.40 5.61
C THR A 156 -0.40 -25.55 6.88
N ILE A 157 -0.78 -24.29 6.81
CA ILE A 157 -0.82 -23.39 7.99
C ILE A 157 -1.73 -23.96 9.07
N ARG A 158 -2.94 -24.38 8.67
CA ARG A 158 -3.89 -24.94 9.63
C ARG A 158 -3.36 -26.22 10.29
N ASP A 159 -2.75 -27.09 9.52
CA ASP A 159 -2.19 -28.36 10.00
C ASP A 159 -1.04 -28.12 11.01
N LEU A 160 -0.12 -27.21 10.70
CA LEU A 160 0.97 -26.84 11.61
C LEU A 160 0.44 -26.29 12.96
N VAL A 161 -0.60 -25.44 12.91
CA VAL A 161 -1.19 -24.89 14.13
C VAL A 161 -1.97 -25.94 14.92
N ILE A 162 -2.71 -26.84 14.26
CA ILE A 162 -3.41 -27.95 14.92
C ILE A 162 -2.45 -28.91 15.58
N ARG A 163 -1.30 -29.19 14.97
CA ARG A 163 -0.24 -30.02 15.57
C ARG A 163 0.51 -29.32 16.70
N GLY A 164 0.25 -28.02 16.92
CA GLY A 164 0.90 -27.25 17.97
C GLY A 164 2.35 -26.84 17.65
N GLU A 165 2.78 -26.96 16.41
CA GLU A 165 4.13 -26.61 15.98
C GLU A 165 4.38 -25.09 15.95
N CYS A 166 3.32 -24.29 15.65
CA CYS A 166 3.37 -22.83 15.63
C CYS A 166 1.99 -22.22 15.93
N ARG A 167 1.96 -20.91 16.13
CA ARG A 167 0.72 -20.13 16.23
C ARG A 167 0.51 -19.37 14.90
N TYR A 168 -0.71 -18.99 14.58
CA TYR A 168 -0.99 -18.18 13.39
C TYR A 168 -0.10 -16.93 13.27
N ARG A 169 0.20 -16.27 14.39
CA ARG A 169 1.07 -15.09 14.43
C ARG A 169 2.55 -15.37 14.14
N ASP A 170 2.96 -16.63 14.21
CA ASP A 170 4.34 -17.04 13.96
C ASP A 170 4.56 -17.43 12.49
N VAL A 171 3.49 -17.35 11.65
CA VAL A 171 3.52 -17.71 10.23
C VAL A 171 3.47 -16.46 9.36
N SER A 172 4.37 -16.37 8.41
CA SER A 172 4.36 -15.35 7.35
C SER A 172 4.16 -15.98 5.98
N LEU A 173 3.27 -15.40 5.20
CA LEU A 173 3.02 -15.75 3.81
C LEU A 173 3.59 -14.65 2.92
N ILE A 174 4.57 -14.98 2.08
CA ILE A 174 5.25 -14.01 1.23
C ILE A 174 4.93 -14.33 -0.22
N CYS A 175 4.40 -13.37 -0.95
CA CYS A 175 4.16 -13.49 -2.38
C CYS A 175 4.74 -12.28 -3.14
N ARG A 176 5.30 -12.55 -4.31
CA ARG A 176 5.91 -11.51 -5.15
C ARG A 176 4.89 -10.55 -5.73
N ASP A 177 3.72 -11.06 -6.12
CA ASP A 177 2.63 -10.28 -6.70
C ASP A 177 1.33 -10.54 -5.91
N PRO A 178 1.05 -9.74 -4.87
CA PRO A 178 -0.16 -9.91 -4.06
C PRO A 178 -1.45 -9.74 -4.86
N GLN A 179 -1.44 -8.96 -5.96
CA GLN A 179 -2.65 -8.72 -6.75
C GLN A 179 -3.17 -9.99 -7.43
N ARG A 180 -2.26 -10.89 -7.80
CA ARG A 180 -2.61 -12.19 -8.40
C ARG A 180 -3.37 -13.09 -7.43
N TYR A 181 -3.17 -12.92 -6.14
CA TYR A 181 -3.79 -13.74 -5.09
C TYR A 181 -5.01 -13.06 -4.45
N TYR A 182 -5.32 -11.85 -4.84
CA TYR A 182 -6.47 -11.12 -4.31
C TYR A 182 -7.79 -11.82 -4.67
N GLY A 183 -8.66 -12.04 -3.67
CA GLY A 183 -9.90 -12.80 -3.83
C GLY A 183 -9.70 -14.33 -3.90
N VAL A 184 -8.46 -14.82 -3.82
CA VAL A 184 -8.13 -16.25 -3.84
C VAL A 184 -7.57 -16.69 -2.50
N LEU A 185 -6.48 -16.07 -2.06
CA LEU A 185 -5.80 -16.43 -0.82
C LEU A 185 -6.64 -16.07 0.42
N ASP A 186 -7.23 -14.88 0.44
CA ASP A 186 -8.14 -14.43 1.50
C ASP A 186 -9.34 -15.36 1.65
N VAL A 187 -9.91 -15.83 0.55
CA VAL A 187 -11.00 -16.83 0.56
C VAL A 187 -10.52 -18.18 1.08
N ALA A 188 -9.35 -18.66 0.64
CA ALA A 188 -8.80 -19.95 1.09
C ALA A 188 -8.48 -19.94 2.60
N LEU A 189 -7.95 -18.82 3.11
CA LEU A 189 -7.69 -18.64 4.54
C LEU A 189 -8.99 -18.54 5.34
N ALA A 190 -9.97 -17.76 4.87
CA ALA A 190 -11.27 -17.58 5.53
C ALA A 190 -12.06 -18.90 5.63
N LYS A 191 -12.03 -19.75 4.59
CA LYS A 191 -12.65 -21.09 4.63
C LYS A 191 -12.14 -21.98 5.77
N ARG A 192 -10.96 -21.71 6.28
CA ARG A 192 -10.30 -22.48 7.36
C ARG A 192 -10.23 -21.71 8.67
N ASP A 193 -10.94 -20.59 8.79
CA ASP A 193 -10.92 -19.69 9.96
C ASP A 193 -9.50 -19.27 10.36
N ILE A 194 -8.62 -19.04 9.37
CA ILE A 194 -7.25 -18.58 9.60
C ILE A 194 -7.25 -17.06 9.65
N PRO A 195 -6.96 -16.43 10.82
CA PRO A 195 -6.83 -14.99 10.89
C PRO A 195 -5.61 -14.54 10.11
N CYS A 196 -5.78 -13.56 9.24
CA CYS A 196 -4.67 -13.02 8.45
C CYS A 196 -4.69 -11.50 8.40
N PHE A 197 -3.51 -10.91 8.27
CA PHE A 197 -3.32 -9.51 7.92
C PHE A 197 -2.64 -9.44 6.56
N VAL A 198 -3.29 -8.78 5.61
CA VAL A 198 -2.75 -8.60 4.26
C VAL A 198 -2.16 -7.20 4.17
N SER A 199 -0.82 -7.11 4.09
CA SER A 199 -0.13 -5.85 3.84
C SER A 199 -0.17 -5.52 2.35
N GLN A 200 -1.21 -4.79 1.93
CA GLN A 200 -1.37 -4.37 0.55
C GLN A 200 -1.75 -2.89 0.50
N PRO A 201 -1.03 -2.06 -0.26
CA PRO A 201 -1.46 -0.71 -0.53
C PRO A 201 -2.73 -0.73 -1.39
N ILE A 202 -3.83 -0.21 -0.86
CA ILE A 202 -5.08 -0.03 -1.60
C ILE A 202 -5.04 1.33 -2.28
N ARG A 203 -5.33 1.37 -3.58
CA ARG A 203 -5.45 2.64 -4.29
C ARG A 203 -6.59 3.45 -3.68
N MET A 204 -6.26 4.60 -3.11
CA MET A 204 -7.25 5.49 -2.50
C MET A 204 -8.35 5.88 -3.49
N GLU A 205 -8.00 6.09 -4.76
CA GLU A 205 -8.91 6.43 -5.85
C GLU A 205 -10.00 5.37 -6.11
N ALA A 206 -9.76 4.12 -5.73
CA ALA A 206 -10.72 3.04 -5.85
C ALA A 206 -11.74 3.01 -4.70
N GLN A 207 -11.46 3.71 -3.60
CA GLN A 207 -12.35 3.73 -2.44
C GLN A 207 -13.61 4.57 -2.73
N PRO A 208 -14.80 4.12 -2.30
CA PRO A 208 -16.06 4.80 -2.60
C PRO A 208 -16.08 6.28 -2.17
N VAL A 209 -15.52 6.61 -1.02
CA VAL A 209 -15.46 7.99 -0.51
C VAL A 209 -14.56 8.88 -1.40
N ALA A 210 -13.39 8.36 -1.79
CA ALA A 210 -12.49 9.10 -2.68
C ALA A 210 -13.11 9.26 -4.08
N ARG A 211 -13.78 8.22 -4.58
CA ARG A 211 -14.53 8.28 -5.85
C ARG A 211 -15.67 9.29 -5.80
N LEU A 212 -16.39 9.38 -4.68
CA LEU A 212 -17.43 10.38 -4.47
C LEU A 212 -16.84 11.80 -4.53
N ALA A 213 -15.79 12.07 -3.76
CA ALA A 213 -15.15 13.37 -3.72
C ALA A 213 -14.59 13.80 -5.10
N LEU A 214 -13.77 12.94 -5.71
CA LEU A 214 -13.20 13.20 -7.03
C LEU A 214 -14.27 13.30 -8.12
N GLY A 215 -15.31 12.45 -8.04
CA GLY A 215 -16.45 12.45 -8.95
C GLY A 215 -17.26 13.76 -8.85
N ALA A 216 -17.45 14.29 -7.64
CA ALA A 216 -18.12 15.59 -7.46
C ALA A 216 -17.36 16.73 -8.13
N PHE A 217 -16.03 16.78 -7.98
CA PHE A 217 -15.20 17.76 -8.68
C PHE A 217 -15.25 17.58 -10.21
N ARG A 218 -15.24 16.35 -10.70
CA ARG A 218 -15.35 16.06 -12.15
C ARG A 218 -16.71 16.48 -12.68
N ALA A 219 -17.80 16.12 -12.00
CA ALA A 219 -19.15 16.53 -12.39
C ALA A 219 -19.31 18.05 -12.41
N ALA A 220 -18.73 18.76 -11.45
CA ALA A 220 -18.72 20.23 -11.46
C ALA A 220 -17.91 20.79 -12.63
N ALA A 221 -16.73 20.26 -12.90
CA ALA A 221 -15.83 20.69 -13.98
C ALA A 221 -16.40 20.39 -15.37
N SER A 222 -17.08 19.26 -15.57
CA SER A 222 -17.70 18.85 -16.82
C SER A 222 -19.07 19.48 -17.06
N GLY A 223 -19.59 20.30 -16.11
CA GLY A 223 -20.92 20.86 -16.17
C GLY A 223 -22.02 19.80 -16.04
N CYS A 224 -21.82 18.77 -15.24
CA CYS A 224 -22.75 17.65 -15.02
C CYS A 224 -22.88 16.72 -16.24
N ALA A 225 -21.74 16.28 -16.78
CA ALA A 225 -21.74 15.19 -17.76
C ALA A 225 -22.37 13.92 -17.15
N THR A 226 -23.15 13.20 -17.95
CA THR A 226 -23.92 12.04 -17.48
C THR A 226 -23.05 10.95 -16.89
N GLU A 227 -21.91 10.67 -17.51
CA GLU A 227 -20.93 9.67 -17.04
C GLU A 227 -20.42 10.01 -15.64
N ASP A 228 -20.12 11.27 -15.37
CA ASP A 228 -19.62 11.71 -14.06
C ASP A 228 -20.70 11.60 -12.98
N LEU A 229 -21.95 11.98 -13.30
CA LEU A 229 -23.07 11.83 -12.38
C LEU A 229 -23.41 10.38 -12.09
N LEU A 230 -23.31 9.50 -13.09
CA LEU A 230 -23.48 8.06 -12.91
C LEU A 230 -22.40 7.46 -12.01
N VAL A 231 -21.14 7.88 -12.14
CA VAL A 231 -20.07 7.48 -11.25
C VAL A 231 -20.38 7.85 -9.80
N LEU A 232 -20.89 9.05 -9.56
CA LEU A 232 -21.29 9.49 -8.22
C LEU A 232 -22.39 8.61 -7.62
N MET A 233 -23.47 8.36 -8.37
CA MET A 233 -24.58 7.53 -7.92
C MET A 233 -24.15 6.08 -7.65
N LYS A 234 -23.27 5.53 -8.51
CA LYS A 234 -22.74 4.15 -8.40
C LYS A 234 -21.77 3.97 -7.23
N THR A 235 -21.37 5.01 -6.52
CA THR A 235 -20.59 4.87 -5.27
C THR A 235 -21.39 4.23 -4.13
N GLY A 236 -22.72 4.25 -4.20
CA GLY A 236 -23.64 3.82 -3.13
C GLY A 236 -23.75 4.81 -1.96
N LEU A 237 -22.97 5.89 -1.96
CA LEU A 237 -22.92 6.85 -0.83
C LEU A 237 -23.97 7.97 -0.92
N LEU A 238 -24.60 8.16 -2.07
CA LEU A 238 -25.68 9.13 -2.27
C LEU A 238 -27.09 8.59 -1.97
N GLY A 239 -27.18 7.36 -1.43
CA GLY A 239 -28.45 6.74 -1.04
C GLY A 239 -29.33 6.30 -2.21
N PHE A 240 -28.78 6.19 -3.43
CA PHE A 240 -29.50 5.61 -4.57
C PHE A 240 -29.38 4.09 -4.57
N THR A 241 -30.49 3.41 -4.82
CA THR A 241 -30.47 1.97 -5.07
C THR A 241 -29.96 1.66 -6.48
N ALA A 242 -29.49 0.44 -6.71
CA ALA A 242 -29.06 0.02 -8.04
C ALA A 242 -30.17 0.13 -9.11
N GLN A 243 -31.43 -0.10 -8.71
CA GLN A 243 -32.59 0.04 -9.60
C GLN A 243 -32.86 1.50 -9.95
N GLU A 244 -32.75 2.42 -8.99
CA GLU A 244 -32.92 3.86 -9.23
C GLU A 244 -31.81 4.40 -10.15
N VAL A 245 -30.56 3.98 -9.92
CA VAL A 245 -29.43 4.36 -10.79
C VAL A 245 -29.68 3.85 -12.21
N SER A 246 -30.07 2.57 -12.36
CA SER A 246 -30.35 1.97 -13.67
C SER A 246 -31.48 2.69 -14.41
N ALA A 247 -32.55 3.07 -13.72
CA ALA A 247 -33.65 3.80 -14.31
C ALA A 247 -33.23 5.18 -14.84
N LEU A 248 -32.47 5.95 -14.05
CA LEU A 248 -31.92 7.25 -14.48
C LEU A 248 -30.92 7.09 -15.63
N GLU A 249 -30.05 6.09 -15.55
CA GLU A 249 -29.04 5.77 -16.58
C GLU A 249 -29.72 5.46 -17.91
N ASN A 250 -30.71 4.55 -17.91
CA ASN A 250 -31.47 4.19 -19.12
C ASN A 250 -32.18 5.41 -19.73
N TYR A 251 -32.84 6.20 -18.91
CA TYR A 251 -33.51 7.40 -19.40
C TYR A 251 -32.52 8.43 -19.97
N ALA A 252 -31.41 8.66 -19.28
CA ALA A 252 -30.41 9.62 -19.71
C ALA A 252 -29.74 9.18 -21.03
N TYR A 253 -29.44 7.91 -21.21
CA TYR A 253 -28.88 7.40 -22.46
C TYR A 253 -29.91 7.42 -23.61
N LEU A 254 -31.15 7.01 -23.34
CA LEU A 254 -32.21 7.00 -24.32
C LEU A 254 -32.44 8.41 -24.94
N TRP A 255 -32.41 9.41 -24.10
CA TRP A 255 -32.69 10.80 -24.50
C TRP A 255 -31.45 11.68 -24.60
N LYS A 256 -30.26 11.10 -24.50
CA LYS A 256 -28.97 11.79 -24.55
C LYS A 256 -28.93 13.00 -23.60
N ILE A 257 -29.44 12.82 -22.39
CA ILE A 257 -29.39 13.84 -21.35
C ILE A 257 -27.93 14.03 -20.93
N THR A 258 -27.47 15.29 -20.91
CA THR A 258 -26.14 15.64 -20.40
C THR A 258 -26.11 17.11 -20.01
N GLY A 259 -25.19 17.49 -19.14
CA GLY A 259 -24.96 18.87 -18.74
C GLY A 259 -26.21 19.55 -18.19
N ALA A 260 -26.59 20.67 -18.78
CA ALA A 260 -27.77 21.43 -18.38
C ALA A 260 -29.11 20.65 -18.45
N GLY A 261 -29.16 19.57 -19.23
CA GLY A 261 -30.36 18.72 -19.33
C GLY A 261 -30.70 18.03 -17.97
N TRP A 262 -29.74 17.81 -17.11
CA TRP A 262 -30.01 17.28 -15.77
C TRP A 262 -30.70 18.26 -14.83
N ARG A 263 -30.58 19.56 -15.10
CA ARG A 263 -31.26 20.64 -14.35
C ARG A 263 -32.66 20.92 -14.83
N GLN A 264 -33.02 20.40 -16.01
CA GLN A 264 -34.34 20.56 -16.60
C GLN A 264 -35.26 19.40 -16.23
N GLU A 265 -36.57 19.64 -16.22
CA GLU A 265 -37.56 18.59 -16.02
C GLU A 265 -37.51 17.58 -17.18
N PHE A 266 -37.54 16.30 -16.88
CA PHE A 266 -37.68 15.25 -17.87
C PHE A 266 -39.14 15.22 -18.36
N VAL A 267 -39.33 15.41 -19.67
CA VAL A 267 -40.65 15.49 -20.29
C VAL A 267 -40.89 14.46 -21.39
N ARG A 268 -39.83 13.71 -21.73
CA ARG A 268 -39.89 12.72 -22.82
C ARG A 268 -40.38 11.37 -22.30
N HIS A 269 -40.96 10.58 -23.22
CA HIS A 269 -41.55 9.30 -22.88
C HIS A 269 -40.52 8.32 -22.25
N PRO A 270 -40.79 7.68 -21.09
CA PRO A 270 -39.80 6.85 -20.39
C PRO A 270 -39.39 5.61 -21.18
N ARG A 271 -40.20 5.09 -22.07
CA ARG A 271 -39.93 3.88 -22.89
C ARG A 271 -39.41 4.18 -24.30
N GLY A 272 -39.30 5.44 -24.72
CA GLY A 272 -38.76 5.82 -26.04
C GLY A 272 -39.73 6.48 -26.96
N PHE A 273 -39.47 6.41 -28.28
CA PHE A 273 -40.24 7.10 -29.31
C PHE A 273 -41.50 6.34 -29.70
N GLY A 274 -42.57 7.05 -29.98
CA GLY A 274 -43.69 6.58 -30.81
C GLY A 274 -44.89 6.05 -30.06
N GLU A 275 -45.01 6.18 -28.75
CA GLU A 275 -46.17 5.75 -27.98
C GLU A 275 -46.88 6.90 -27.27
N GLU A 276 -48.21 6.77 -27.10
CA GLU A 276 -48.99 7.68 -26.28
C GLU A 276 -48.70 7.42 -24.78
N PHE A 277 -48.62 8.48 -23.98
CA PHE A 277 -48.40 8.36 -22.53
C PHE A 277 -49.56 7.62 -21.85
N THR A 278 -49.26 6.52 -21.27
CA THR A 278 -50.17 5.82 -20.32
C THR A 278 -50.11 6.45 -18.96
N GLN A 279 -50.98 6.03 -18.05
CA GLN A 279 -50.93 6.48 -16.66
C GLN A 279 -49.65 6.01 -15.95
N GLU A 280 -49.21 4.77 -16.22
CA GLU A 280 -47.98 4.19 -15.70
C GLU A 280 -46.73 4.97 -16.19
N ASP A 281 -46.72 5.42 -17.44
CA ASP A 281 -45.60 6.20 -17.97
C ASP A 281 -45.49 7.57 -17.31
N ARG A 282 -46.61 8.19 -16.94
CA ARG A 282 -46.62 9.46 -16.21
C ARG A 282 -46.11 9.29 -14.78
N GLU A 283 -46.47 8.21 -14.12
CA GLU A 283 -46.01 7.88 -12.79
C GLU A 283 -44.48 7.58 -12.79
N GLU A 284 -44.01 6.81 -13.77
CA GLU A 284 -42.59 6.55 -13.92
C GLU A 284 -41.78 7.81 -14.25
N LEU A 285 -42.31 8.70 -15.14
CA LEU A 285 -41.66 9.96 -15.43
C LEU A 285 -41.63 10.89 -14.20
N SER A 286 -42.69 10.90 -13.40
CA SER A 286 -42.72 11.63 -12.13
C SER A 286 -41.67 11.07 -11.15
N ARG A 287 -41.55 9.76 -11.08
CA ARG A 287 -40.53 9.08 -10.24
C ARG A 287 -39.11 9.44 -10.69
N LEU A 288 -38.82 9.40 -11.99
CA LEU A 288 -37.53 9.79 -12.58
C LEU A 288 -37.18 11.24 -12.28
N ASN A 289 -38.16 12.16 -12.38
CA ASN A 289 -37.96 13.54 -12.00
C ASN A 289 -37.72 13.74 -10.50
N GLY A 290 -38.32 12.91 -9.65
CA GLY A 290 -38.02 12.87 -8.21
C GLY A 290 -36.58 12.49 -7.94
N LEU A 291 -36.08 11.43 -8.61
CA LEU A 291 -34.72 10.97 -8.51
C LEU A 291 -33.72 12.02 -9.05
N ARG A 292 -34.05 12.65 -10.21
CA ARG A 292 -33.24 13.71 -10.78
C ARG A 292 -33.07 14.88 -9.81
N ARG A 293 -34.16 15.36 -9.22
CA ARG A 293 -34.13 16.47 -8.23
C ARG A 293 -33.22 16.11 -7.04
N ARG A 294 -33.37 14.90 -6.51
CA ARG A 294 -32.51 14.41 -5.39
C ARG A 294 -31.02 14.41 -5.74
N LEU A 295 -30.66 14.27 -7.02
CA LEU A 295 -29.27 14.29 -7.48
C LEU A 295 -28.72 15.71 -7.67
N VAL A 296 -29.50 16.62 -8.24
CA VAL A 296 -29.01 17.94 -8.71
C VAL A 296 -29.52 19.13 -7.90
N GLU A 297 -30.46 18.92 -7.01
CA GLU A 297 -31.06 19.92 -6.11
C GLU A 297 -31.01 19.41 -4.66
N PRO A 298 -29.81 19.27 -4.07
CA PRO A 298 -29.65 18.74 -2.71
C PRO A 298 -30.13 19.72 -1.64
#